data_96a364604db550ee800fb14b353dc45d
#
_entry.id   96a364604db550ee800fb14b353dc45d
#
_cell.length_a   1.000
_cell.length_b   1.000
_cell.length_c   1.000
_cell.angle_alpha   90.00
_cell.angle_beta   90.00
_cell.angle_gamma   90.00
#
_symmetry.space_group_name_H-M   'P 1'
#
loop_
_entity.id
_entity.type
_entity.pdbx_description
1 polymer ?
#
loop_
_entity_poly.entity_id
_entity_poly.type
_entity_poly.pdbx_seq_one_letter_code
_entity_poly.pdbx_strand_id
1 'polypeptide(L)'
;MQSKYHMTVEQNVFVAKRNIVDYIWKSAHLEGLAVTYPDTEAIFNGLSVAGVSVKDIIAVNNLKHAWQFVLDSLDCPVDYSFVCQINRLVGGDNLVYNAGFIRNVPVTIGGTTWRPEMPIESQIKADLLRIREIPEPTERALTLMLYIMRKQMFLDGNKRTAMLAGNAEMIASGCGIISVPIEKQRDFTMLLIKY
;
A
#
# COMPACT_ATOMS: atom_id res chain seq x y z
N MET A 1 15.46 10.33 9.71
CA MET A 1 15.39 9.01 10.43
C MET A 1 16.38 8.09 9.76
N GLN A 2 17.28 7.41 10.52
CA GLN A 2 18.25 6.50 9.91
C GLN A 2 17.63 5.13 9.61
N SER A 3 18.05 4.53 8.49
CA SER A 3 17.63 3.18 8.11
C SER A 3 18.12 2.14 9.13
N LYS A 4 17.24 1.24 9.54
CA LYS A 4 17.54 0.19 10.53
C LYS A 4 18.29 -1.00 9.90
N TYR A 5 18.06 -1.24 8.62
CA TYR A 5 18.61 -2.37 7.86
C TYR A 5 19.39 -1.87 6.66
N HIS A 6 20.44 -2.61 6.29
CA HIS A 6 21.31 -2.35 5.15
C HIS A 6 21.55 -3.67 4.41
N MET A 7 20.59 -4.07 3.61
CA MET A 7 20.60 -5.30 2.83
C MET A 7 20.95 -4.98 1.37
N THR A 8 21.37 -5.98 0.60
CA THR A 8 21.31 -5.86 -0.85
C THR A 8 19.83 -5.91 -1.30
N VAL A 9 19.56 -5.44 -2.52
CA VAL A 9 18.20 -5.51 -3.09
C VAL A 9 17.73 -6.96 -3.14
N GLU A 10 18.58 -7.90 -3.55
CA GLU A 10 18.27 -9.33 -3.62
C GLU A 10 17.93 -9.92 -2.26
N GLN A 11 18.68 -9.55 -1.21
CA GLN A 11 18.38 -9.98 0.16
C GLN A 11 17.02 -9.44 0.61
N ASN A 12 16.72 -8.17 0.32
CA ASN A 12 15.47 -7.57 0.70
C ASN A 12 14.28 -8.18 -0.06
N VAL A 13 14.45 -8.46 -1.37
CA VAL A 13 13.47 -9.19 -2.19
C VAL A 13 13.22 -10.59 -1.63
N PHE A 14 14.28 -11.30 -1.22
CA PHE A 14 14.13 -12.61 -0.59
C PHE A 14 13.29 -12.53 0.70
N VAL A 15 13.56 -11.55 1.58
CA VAL A 15 12.77 -11.31 2.80
C VAL A 15 11.31 -10.99 2.45
N ALA A 16 11.07 -10.15 1.44
CA ALA A 16 9.74 -9.80 0.99
C ALA A 16 8.97 -11.03 0.50
N LYS A 17 9.56 -11.80 -0.40
CA LYS A 17 8.92 -13.02 -0.96
C LYS A 17 8.64 -14.07 0.09
N ARG A 18 9.54 -14.27 1.05
CA ARG A 18 9.39 -15.26 2.13
C ARG A 18 8.18 -14.96 3.03
N ASN A 19 7.86 -13.69 3.23
CA ASN A 19 6.83 -13.27 4.17
C ASN A 19 5.62 -12.60 3.48
N ILE A 20 5.50 -12.73 2.15
CA ILE A 20 4.54 -11.97 1.34
C ILE A 20 3.09 -12.20 1.78
N VAL A 21 2.73 -13.43 2.16
CA VAL A 21 1.39 -13.79 2.64
C VAL A 21 1.05 -13.01 3.92
N ASP A 22 2.00 -12.91 4.85
CA ASP A 22 1.83 -12.15 6.10
C ASP A 22 1.62 -10.66 5.83
N TYR A 23 2.36 -10.09 4.87
CA TYR A 23 2.20 -8.68 4.50
C TYR A 23 0.87 -8.41 3.81
N ILE A 24 0.41 -9.32 2.94
CA ILE A 24 -0.91 -9.25 2.30
C ILE A 24 -2.00 -9.32 3.36
N TRP A 25 -1.95 -10.30 4.27
CA TRP A 25 -2.91 -10.46 5.35
C TRP A 25 -3.01 -9.23 6.25
N LYS A 26 -1.87 -8.71 6.72
CA LYS A 26 -1.83 -7.49 7.55
C LYS A 26 -2.38 -6.26 6.81
N SER A 27 -2.09 -6.14 5.52
CA SER A 27 -2.61 -5.04 4.69
C SER A 27 -4.12 -5.18 4.46
N ALA A 28 -4.61 -6.39 4.23
CA ALA A 28 -6.04 -6.69 4.12
C ALA A 28 -6.78 -6.37 5.43
N HIS A 29 -6.23 -6.80 6.56
CA HIS A 29 -6.79 -6.54 7.88
C HIS A 29 -6.85 -5.04 8.21
N LEU A 30 -5.83 -4.27 7.83
CA LEU A 30 -5.80 -2.80 8.01
C LEU A 30 -6.93 -2.09 7.25
N GLU A 31 -7.47 -2.70 6.21
CA GLU A 31 -8.63 -2.24 5.44
C GLU A 31 -9.96 -2.86 5.91
N GLY A 32 -9.92 -3.69 6.95
CA GLY A 32 -11.11 -4.32 7.51
C GLY A 32 -11.66 -5.50 6.72
N LEU A 33 -10.85 -6.13 5.83
CA LEU A 33 -11.23 -7.37 5.16
C LEU A 33 -11.35 -8.52 6.18
N ALA A 34 -12.41 -9.31 6.05
CA ALA A 34 -12.71 -10.43 6.95
C ALA A 34 -12.01 -11.72 6.50
N VAL A 35 -10.67 -11.69 6.44
CA VAL A 35 -9.84 -12.84 6.08
C VAL A 35 -8.85 -13.17 7.20
N THR A 36 -8.70 -14.46 7.50
CA THR A 36 -7.65 -14.95 8.40
C THR A 36 -6.33 -15.14 7.66
N TYR A 37 -5.23 -15.36 8.40
CA TYR A 37 -3.96 -15.72 7.76
C TYR A 37 -4.07 -17.02 6.93
N PRO A 38 -4.64 -18.13 7.42
CA PRO A 38 -4.85 -19.34 6.61
C PRO A 38 -5.71 -19.12 5.36
N ASP A 39 -6.77 -18.27 5.44
CA ASP A 39 -7.57 -17.93 4.27
C ASP A 39 -6.73 -17.18 3.23
N THR A 40 -5.94 -16.22 3.69
CA THR A 40 -5.03 -15.44 2.82
C THR A 40 -4.01 -16.34 2.14
N GLU A 41 -3.42 -17.29 2.87
CA GLU A 41 -2.47 -18.27 2.33
C GLU A 41 -3.12 -19.20 1.29
N ALA A 42 -4.32 -19.69 1.58
CA ALA A 42 -5.07 -20.52 0.64
C ALA A 42 -5.40 -19.77 -0.65
N ILE A 43 -5.93 -18.53 -0.55
CA ILE A 43 -6.22 -17.68 -1.71
C ILE A 43 -4.93 -17.38 -2.49
N PHE A 44 -3.85 -17.03 -1.80
CA PHE A 44 -2.55 -16.77 -2.43
C PHE A 44 -2.05 -17.96 -3.25
N ASN A 45 -2.29 -19.18 -2.78
CA ASN A 45 -1.94 -20.42 -3.46
C ASN A 45 -2.99 -20.89 -4.49
N GLY A 46 -4.03 -20.10 -4.74
CA GLY A 46 -5.08 -20.43 -5.73
C GLY A 46 -6.09 -21.48 -5.27
N LEU A 47 -6.19 -21.70 -3.96
CA LEU A 47 -7.14 -22.65 -3.38
C LEU A 47 -8.49 -21.98 -3.07
N SER A 48 -9.55 -22.78 -3.07
CA SER A 48 -10.88 -22.34 -2.66
C SER A 48 -10.95 -22.17 -1.14
N VAL A 49 -11.63 -21.11 -0.70
CA VAL A 49 -11.88 -20.84 0.73
C VAL A 49 -13.37 -20.74 0.99
N ALA A 50 -13.88 -21.51 1.94
CA ALA A 50 -15.28 -21.46 2.35
C ALA A 50 -15.52 -20.31 3.34
N GLY A 51 -16.67 -19.63 3.23
CA GLY A 51 -17.07 -18.58 4.18
C GLY A 51 -16.43 -17.21 3.97
N VAL A 52 -15.50 -17.06 3.02
CA VAL A 52 -14.90 -15.77 2.65
C VAL A 52 -15.71 -15.15 1.50
N SER A 53 -15.97 -13.86 1.58
CA SER A 53 -16.70 -13.16 0.53
C SER A 53 -15.90 -13.12 -0.79
N VAL A 54 -16.58 -13.17 -1.93
CA VAL A 54 -15.95 -13.04 -3.25
C VAL A 54 -15.14 -11.73 -3.34
N LYS A 55 -15.66 -10.65 -2.75
CA LYS A 55 -14.98 -9.36 -2.69
C LYS A 55 -13.63 -9.44 -1.96
N ASP A 56 -13.58 -10.14 -0.84
CA ASP A 56 -12.35 -10.29 -0.06
C ASP A 56 -11.34 -11.19 -0.78
N ILE A 57 -11.81 -12.24 -1.45
CA ILE A 57 -10.96 -13.10 -2.30
C ILE A 57 -10.31 -12.28 -3.43
N ILE A 58 -11.10 -11.46 -4.13
CA ILE A 58 -10.59 -10.55 -5.18
C ILE A 58 -9.58 -9.58 -4.58
N ALA A 59 -9.86 -8.98 -3.43
CA ALA A 59 -8.96 -8.02 -2.79
C ALA A 59 -7.60 -8.65 -2.42
N VAL A 60 -7.58 -9.89 -1.93
CA VAL A 60 -6.33 -10.62 -1.63
C VAL A 60 -5.55 -10.94 -2.91
N ASN A 61 -6.22 -11.41 -3.97
CA ASN A 61 -5.58 -11.65 -5.26
C ASN A 61 -5.02 -10.36 -5.88
N ASN A 62 -5.74 -9.26 -5.79
CA ASN A 62 -5.28 -7.94 -6.25
C ASN A 62 -4.02 -7.49 -5.49
N LEU A 63 -3.96 -7.71 -4.17
CA LEU A 63 -2.75 -7.45 -3.38
C LEU A 63 -1.58 -8.33 -3.80
N LYS A 64 -1.82 -9.62 -4.12
CA LYS A 64 -0.78 -10.51 -4.67
C LYS A 64 -0.21 -9.96 -5.98
N HIS A 65 -1.08 -9.56 -6.93
CA HIS A 65 -0.64 -8.98 -8.20
C HIS A 65 0.08 -7.64 -8.02
N ALA A 66 -0.38 -6.80 -7.10
CA ALA A 66 0.26 -5.53 -6.79
C ALA A 66 1.65 -5.72 -6.15
N TRP A 67 1.82 -6.72 -5.26
CA TRP A 67 3.13 -7.11 -4.74
C TRP A 67 4.06 -7.63 -5.83
N GLN A 68 3.56 -8.46 -6.75
CA GLN A 68 4.36 -8.93 -7.89
C GLN A 68 4.85 -7.76 -8.73
N PHE A 69 3.95 -6.83 -9.09
CA PHE A 69 4.32 -5.60 -9.82
C PHE A 69 5.42 -4.82 -9.09
N VAL A 70 5.30 -4.61 -7.77
CA VAL A 70 6.31 -3.90 -6.98
C VAL A 70 7.66 -4.60 -7.08
N LEU A 71 7.70 -5.93 -6.88
CA LEU A 71 8.94 -6.70 -6.90
C LEU A 71 9.59 -6.78 -8.29
N ASP A 72 8.80 -6.70 -9.35
CA ASP A 72 9.29 -6.73 -10.74
C ASP A 72 9.70 -5.34 -11.27
N SER A 73 9.42 -4.27 -10.51
CA SER A 73 9.61 -2.88 -10.96
C SER A 73 10.47 -2.06 -9.98
N LEU A 74 11.37 -2.70 -9.21
CA LEU A 74 12.18 -2.03 -8.19
C LEU A 74 13.23 -1.06 -8.77
N ASP A 75 13.56 -1.17 -10.03
CA ASP A 75 14.43 -0.27 -10.79
C ASP A 75 13.69 0.98 -11.31
N CYS A 76 12.35 0.97 -11.25
CA CYS A 76 11.53 2.10 -11.67
C CYS A 76 11.37 3.12 -10.51
N PRO A 77 11.33 4.42 -10.83
CA PRO A 77 11.06 5.43 -9.83
C PRO A 77 9.62 5.32 -9.31
N VAL A 78 9.43 5.45 -7.99
CA VAL A 78 8.09 5.49 -7.38
C VAL A 78 7.52 6.90 -7.57
N ASP A 79 7.05 7.18 -8.78
CA ASP A 79 6.44 8.42 -9.20
C ASP A 79 4.89 8.33 -9.23
N TYR A 80 4.24 9.37 -9.75
CA TYR A 80 2.79 9.42 -9.90
C TYR A 80 2.24 8.24 -10.71
N SER A 81 2.89 7.89 -11.82
CA SER A 81 2.47 6.78 -12.70
C SER A 81 2.56 5.44 -11.98
N PHE A 82 3.66 5.24 -11.25
CA PHE A 82 3.88 4.03 -10.46
C PHE A 82 2.82 3.87 -9.36
N VAL A 83 2.52 4.95 -8.61
CA VAL A 83 1.49 4.95 -7.57
C VAL A 83 0.09 4.70 -8.16
N CYS A 84 -0.24 5.31 -9.31
CA CYS A 84 -1.49 5.05 -10.03
C CYS A 84 -1.60 3.58 -10.50
N GLN A 85 -0.49 3.00 -10.97
CA GLN A 85 -0.48 1.59 -11.39
C GLN A 85 -0.68 0.63 -10.21
N ILE A 86 -0.07 0.89 -9.04
CA ILE A 86 -0.35 0.11 -7.83
C ILE A 86 -1.84 0.19 -7.49
N ASN A 87 -2.43 1.40 -7.48
CA ASN A 87 -3.86 1.54 -7.15
C ASN A 87 -4.76 0.83 -8.16
N ARG A 88 -4.39 0.84 -9.45
CA ARG A 88 -5.12 0.10 -10.49
C ARG A 88 -5.12 -1.40 -10.22
N LEU A 89 -4.01 -1.96 -9.78
CA LEU A 89 -3.91 -3.38 -9.41
C LEU A 89 -4.70 -3.67 -8.13
N VAL A 90 -4.55 -2.85 -7.10
CA VAL A 90 -5.26 -2.99 -5.81
C VAL A 90 -6.79 -2.94 -5.98
N GLY A 91 -7.27 -2.10 -6.88
CA GLY A 91 -8.71 -1.90 -7.16
C GLY A 91 -9.20 -2.67 -8.38
N GLY A 92 -8.39 -3.55 -8.98
CA GLY A 92 -8.71 -4.32 -10.18
C GLY A 92 -9.93 -5.23 -10.03
N ASP A 93 -10.28 -5.93 -11.11
CA ASP A 93 -11.40 -6.87 -11.17
C ASP A 93 -12.73 -6.28 -10.67
N ASN A 94 -12.98 -5.02 -11.03
CA ASN A 94 -14.16 -4.25 -10.60
C ASN A 94 -14.32 -4.06 -9.08
N LEU A 95 -13.26 -4.26 -8.30
CA LEU A 95 -13.28 -4.04 -6.86
C LEU A 95 -13.49 -2.55 -6.52
N VAL A 96 -12.84 -1.65 -7.29
CA VAL A 96 -12.95 -0.20 -7.13
C VAL A 96 -13.25 0.46 -8.47
N TYR A 97 -14.29 1.30 -8.49
CA TYR A 97 -14.60 2.11 -9.68
C TYR A 97 -13.46 3.10 -9.98
N ASN A 98 -13.04 3.20 -11.24
CA ASN A 98 -11.94 4.05 -11.68
C ASN A 98 -10.61 3.84 -10.90
N ALA A 99 -10.28 2.60 -10.56
CA ALA A 99 -9.00 2.27 -9.96
C ALA A 99 -7.82 2.81 -10.79
N GLY A 100 -6.82 3.39 -10.13
CA GLY A 100 -5.65 4.00 -10.77
C GLY A 100 -5.87 5.42 -11.29
N PHE A 101 -7.05 6.00 -11.15
CA PHE A 101 -7.33 7.41 -11.47
C PHE A 101 -7.61 8.20 -10.19
N ILE A 102 -7.14 9.44 -10.14
CA ILE A 102 -7.45 10.31 -9.02
C ILE A 102 -8.97 10.56 -8.97
N ARG A 103 -9.49 10.62 -7.75
CA ARG A 103 -10.93 10.84 -7.55
C ARG A 103 -11.35 12.23 -8.00
N ASN A 104 -12.55 12.30 -8.52
CA ASN A 104 -13.23 13.52 -8.91
C ASN A 104 -14.47 13.83 -8.04
N VAL A 105 -14.61 13.12 -6.92
CA VAL A 105 -15.67 13.30 -5.94
C VAL A 105 -15.09 13.43 -4.53
N PRO A 106 -15.75 14.16 -3.62
CA PRO A 106 -15.30 14.23 -2.23
C PRO A 106 -15.44 12.86 -1.54
N VAL A 107 -14.52 12.59 -0.62
CA VAL A 107 -14.55 11.39 0.24
C VAL A 107 -14.49 11.80 1.71
N THR A 108 -14.93 10.90 2.58
CA THR A 108 -14.78 11.04 4.03
C THR A 108 -13.91 9.91 4.55
N ILE A 109 -13.11 10.17 5.59
CA ILE A 109 -12.38 9.10 6.27
C ILE A 109 -13.27 8.59 7.40
N GLY A 110 -13.55 7.29 7.39
CA GLY A 110 -14.35 6.65 8.44
C GLY A 110 -13.80 6.95 9.84
N GLY A 111 -14.71 7.24 10.78
CA GLY A 111 -14.35 7.56 12.15
C GLY A 111 -13.85 8.99 12.39
N THR A 112 -13.91 9.88 11.38
CA THR A 112 -13.49 11.29 11.52
C THR A 112 -14.49 12.24 10.86
N THR A 113 -14.42 13.52 11.27
CA THR A 113 -15.12 14.63 10.61
C THR A 113 -14.25 15.28 9.51
N TRP A 114 -12.99 14.87 9.40
CA TRP A 114 -12.05 15.43 8.43
C TRP A 114 -12.41 15.00 7.00
N ARG A 115 -12.40 15.98 6.11
CA ARG A 115 -12.66 15.78 4.67
C ARG A 115 -11.40 16.18 3.90
N PRO A 116 -10.72 15.23 3.25
CA PRO A 116 -9.58 15.54 2.41
C PRO A 116 -9.98 16.48 1.26
N GLU A 117 -9.16 17.47 0.99
CA GLU A 117 -9.32 18.34 -0.17
C GLU A 117 -9.36 17.53 -1.48
N MET A 118 -10.00 18.08 -2.49
CA MET A 118 -9.99 17.48 -3.84
C MET A 118 -8.56 17.37 -4.35
N PRO A 119 -8.13 16.20 -4.84
CA PRO A 119 -6.80 16.03 -5.37
C PRO A 119 -6.61 16.81 -6.67
N ILE A 120 -5.47 17.48 -6.81
CA ILE A 120 -5.04 18.17 -8.04
C ILE A 120 -3.81 17.43 -8.56
N GLU A 121 -3.88 16.88 -9.77
CA GLU A 121 -2.84 16.02 -10.33
C GLU A 121 -1.46 16.72 -10.38
N SER A 122 -1.42 17.98 -10.85
CA SER A 122 -0.16 18.72 -10.91
C SER A 122 0.47 18.93 -9.53
N GLN A 123 -0.34 19.17 -8.50
CA GLN A 123 0.14 19.30 -7.13
C GLN A 123 0.67 17.96 -6.60
N ILE A 124 -0.05 16.85 -6.83
CA ILE A 124 0.39 15.53 -6.42
C ILE A 124 1.74 15.17 -7.08
N LYS A 125 1.88 15.42 -8.38
CA LYS A 125 3.15 15.20 -9.09
C LYS A 125 4.30 16.02 -8.48
N ALA A 126 4.06 17.28 -8.16
CA ALA A 126 5.06 18.14 -7.52
C ALA A 126 5.42 17.66 -6.11
N ASP A 127 4.43 17.25 -5.32
CA ASP A 127 4.65 16.72 -3.96
C ASP A 127 5.45 15.41 -3.99
N LEU A 128 5.11 14.49 -4.89
CA LEU A 128 5.84 13.22 -5.07
C LEU A 128 7.29 13.47 -5.51
N LEU A 129 7.55 14.46 -6.37
CA LEU A 129 8.91 14.85 -6.74
C LEU A 129 9.70 15.34 -5.52
N ARG A 130 9.12 16.21 -4.67
CA ARG A 130 9.77 16.67 -3.42
C ARG A 130 10.04 15.51 -2.45
N ILE A 131 9.11 14.56 -2.31
CA ILE A 131 9.30 13.40 -1.46
C ILE A 131 10.48 12.56 -1.95
N ARG A 132 10.64 12.40 -3.26
CA ARG A 132 11.78 11.67 -3.86
C ARG A 132 13.14 12.34 -3.61
N GLU A 133 13.16 13.64 -3.37
CA GLU A 133 14.38 14.39 -3.01
C GLU A 133 14.86 14.14 -1.57
N ILE A 134 14.05 13.48 -0.71
CA ILE A 134 14.46 13.10 0.64
C ILE A 134 15.62 12.10 0.54
N PRO A 135 16.82 12.43 1.05
CA PRO A 135 18.00 11.61 0.81
C PRO A 135 18.00 10.29 1.59
N GLU A 136 17.37 10.25 2.77
CA GLU A 136 17.32 9.05 3.59
C GLU A 136 16.16 8.13 3.19
N PRO A 137 16.45 6.89 2.74
CA PRO A 137 15.43 6.03 2.12
C PRO A 137 14.24 5.68 3.03
N THR A 138 14.49 5.37 4.30
CA THR A 138 13.41 5.04 5.24
C THR A 138 12.49 6.24 5.49
N GLU A 139 13.06 7.43 5.62
CA GLU A 139 12.30 8.66 5.80
C GLU A 139 11.48 8.97 4.54
N ARG A 140 12.08 8.83 3.36
CA ARG A 140 11.39 8.97 2.06
C ARG A 140 10.21 8.01 1.93
N ALA A 141 10.43 6.73 2.21
CA ALA A 141 9.41 5.68 2.14
C ALA A 141 8.22 5.94 3.10
N LEU A 142 8.52 6.30 4.34
CA LEU A 142 7.49 6.61 5.34
C LEU A 142 6.73 7.89 5.00
N THR A 143 7.43 8.93 4.53
CA THR A 143 6.80 10.18 4.08
C THR A 143 5.87 9.93 2.90
N LEU A 144 6.33 9.15 1.90
CA LEU A 144 5.51 8.75 0.76
C LEU A 144 4.25 7.99 1.20
N MET A 145 4.42 6.98 2.06
CA MET A 145 3.32 6.19 2.59
C MET A 145 2.28 7.07 3.30
N LEU A 146 2.72 7.90 4.24
CA LEU A 146 1.83 8.78 5.00
C LEU A 146 1.16 9.84 4.11
N TYR A 147 1.89 10.39 3.14
CA TYR A 147 1.35 11.33 2.15
C TYR A 147 0.17 10.72 1.38
N ILE A 148 0.34 9.52 0.80
CA ILE A 148 -0.72 8.85 0.04
C ILE A 148 -1.93 8.54 0.94
N MET A 149 -1.69 8.05 2.16
CA MET A 149 -2.75 7.75 3.13
C MET A 149 -3.54 9.00 3.52
N ARG A 150 -2.89 10.14 3.69
CA ARG A 150 -3.53 11.41 4.09
C ARG A 150 -4.17 12.13 2.91
N LYS A 151 -3.51 12.18 1.78
CA LYS A 151 -4.02 12.87 0.58
C LYS A 151 -5.30 12.25 0.05
N GLN A 152 -5.52 10.93 0.29
CA GLN A 152 -6.70 10.23 -0.20
C GLN A 152 -6.96 10.53 -1.68
N MET A 153 -5.93 10.34 -2.50
CA MET A 153 -5.95 10.75 -3.90
C MET A 153 -6.85 9.86 -4.77
N PHE A 154 -7.13 8.65 -4.34
CA PHE A 154 -8.01 7.71 -5.03
C PHE A 154 -9.36 7.56 -4.32
N LEU A 155 -10.34 7.01 -5.04
CA LEU A 155 -11.66 6.76 -4.48
C LEU A 155 -11.64 5.71 -3.35
N ASP A 156 -10.80 4.67 -3.52
CA ASP A 156 -10.55 3.63 -2.52
C ASP A 156 -9.14 3.04 -2.71
N GLY A 157 -8.71 2.19 -1.77
CA GLY A 157 -7.42 1.50 -1.80
C GLY A 157 -6.22 2.37 -1.42
N ASN A 158 -6.41 3.57 -0.90
CA ASN A 158 -5.33 4.50 -0.58
C ASN A 158 -4.31 3.91 0.43
N LYS A 159 -4.76 3.23 1.50
CA LYS A 159 -3.85 2.62 2.49
C LYS A 159 -3.05 1.46 1.87
N ARG A 160 -3.73 0.58 1.10
CA ARG A 160 -3.08 -0.54 0.42
C ARG A 160 -2.03 -0.05 -0.59
N THR A 161 -2.40 0.94 -1.41
CA THR A 161 -1.49 1.60 -2.34
C THR A 161 -0.29 2.23 -1.63
N ALA A 162 -0.52 2.93 -0.54
CA ALA A 162 0.51 3.60 0.25
C ALA A 162 1.52 2.61 0.85
N MET A 163 1.02 1.50 1.42
CA MET A 163 1.87 0.43 1.96
C MET A 163 2.77 -0.19 0.89
N LEU A 164 2.24 -0.43 -0.30
CA LEU A 164 2.98 -0.99 -1.43
C LEU A 164 4.01 0.00 -2.00
N ALA A 165 3.62 1.27 -2.17
CA ALA A 165 4.53 2.32 -2.66
C ALA A 165 5.70 2.57 -1.68
N GLY A 166 5.41 2.64 -0.38
CA GLY A 166 6.46 2.74 0.65
C GLY A 166 7.39 1.53 0.67
N ASN A 167 6.84 0.32 0.47
CA ASN A 167 7.65 -0.90 0.39
C ASN A 167 8.49 -0.98 -0.90
N ALA A 168 8.03 -0.44 -2.02
CA ALA A 168 8.85 -0.32 -3.22
C ALA A 168 10.14 0.48 -2.93
N GLU A 169 10.02 1.64 -2.28
CA GLU A 169 11.17 2.47 -1.86
C GLU A 169 12.08 1.75 -0.87
N MET A 170 11.51 1.08 0.15
CA MET A 170 12.29 0.34 1.14
C MET A 170 13.09 -0.80 0.53
N ILE A 171 12.45 -1.61 -0.32
CA ILE A 171 13.05 -2.78 -0.93
C ILE A 171 14.14 -2.37 -1.92
N ALA A 172 13.86 -1.39 -2.79
CA ALA A 172 14.82 -0.86 -3.75
C ALA A 172 16.08 -0.28 -3.08
N SER A 173 15.95 0.17 -1.82
CA SER A 173 17.05 0.73 -1.03
C SER A 173 17.66 -0.26 -0.03
N GLY A 174 17.22 -1.52 0.03
CA GLY A 174 17.72 -2.51 0.98
C GLY A 174 17.40 -2.21 2.45
N CYS A 175 16.37 -1.41 2.72
CA CYS A 175 16.06 -0.87 4.05
C CYS A 175 15.01 -1.68 4.83
N GLY A 176 14.66 -2.87 4.35
CA GLY A 176 13.67 -3.74 5.01
C GLY A 176 12.27 -3.61 4.43
N ILE A 177 11.27 -3.93 5.23
CA ILE A 177 9.85 -3.94 4.86
C ILE A 177 9.06 -3.17 5.90
N ILE A 178 8.14 -2.31 5.44
CA ILE A 178 7.14 -1.65 6.29
C ILE A 178 5.94 -2.59 6.41
N SER A 179 5.59 -2.92 7.64
CA SER A 179 4.37 -3.67 7.96
C SER A 179 3.82 -3.19 9.28
N VAL A 180 2.49 -3.09 9.39
CA VAL A 180 1.81 -2.71 10.64
C VAL A 180 1.31 -3.98 11.33
N PRO A 181 1.88 -4.38 12.47
CA PRO A 181 1.41 -5.54 13.23
C PRO A 181 -0.08 -5.40 13.58
N ILE A 182 -0.82 -6.50 13.57
CA ILE A 182 -2.27 -6.51 13.79
C ILE A 182 -2.65 -5.81 15.10
N GLU A 183 -1.93 -6.10 16.17
CA GLU A 183 -2.14 -5.52 17.51
C GLU A 183 -1.87 -4.00 17.57
N LYS A 184 -1.17 -3.43 16.57
CA LYS A 184 -0.85 -2.00 16.46
C LYS A 184 -1.71 -1.25 15.45
N GLN A 185 -2.55 -1.93 14.68
CA GLN A 185 -3.32 -1.31 13.60
C GLN A 185 -4.33 -0.27 14.10
N ARG A 186 -4.92 -0.50 15.28
CA ARG A 186 -5.80 0.49 15.92
C ARG A 186 -5.05 1.77 16.27
N ASP A 187 -3.90 1.64 16.93
CA ASP A 187 -3.06 2.78 17.32
C ASP A 187 -2.54 3.51 16.08
N PHE A 188 -2.09 2.77 15.07
CA PHE A 188 -1.66 3.33 13.79
C PHE A 188 -2.77 4.15 13.13
N THR A 189 -3.99 3.63 13.06
CA THR A 189 -5.13 4.35 12.46
C THR A 189 -5.46 5.62 13.25
N MET A 190 -5.46 5.56 14.59
CA MET A 190 -5.70 6.74 15.44
C MET A 190 -4.61 7.81 15.26
N LEU A 191 -3.34 7.40 15.13
CA LEU A 191 -2.23 8.34 14.88
C LEU A 191 -2.31 8.93 13.47
N LEU A 192 -2.64 8.12 12.47
CA LEU A 192 -2.81 8.58 11.09
C LEU A 192 -3.90 9.66 10.96
N ILE A 193 -4.98 9.54 11.73
CA ILE A 193 -6.06 10.55 11.74
C ILE A 193 -5.56 11.88 12.34
N LYS A 194 -4.65 11.84 13.32
CA LYS A 194 -4.10 13.04 13.96
C LYS A 194 -2.95 13.69 13.18
N TYR A 195 -2.28 12.95 12.32
CA TYR A 195 -1.17 13.40 11.47
C TYR A 195 -1.65 14.38 10.40
#